data_0a40d4860d11a7fc0dee951db987e735
#
_entry.id   0a40d4860d11a7fc0dee951db987e735
#
_cell.length_a   1.000
_cell.length_b   1.000
_cell.length_c   1.000
_cell.angle_alpha   90.00
_cell.angle_beta   90.00
_cell.angle_gamma   90.00
#
_symmetry.space_group_name_H-M   'P 1'
#
loop_
_entity.id
_entity.type
_entity.pdbx_description
1 polymer ?
#
loop_
_entity_poly.entity_id
_entity_poly.type
_entity_poly.pdbx_seq_one_letter_code
_entity_poly.pdbx_strand_id
1 'polypeptide(L)'
;MTFFSYNEDKTGKEGVIMLDYSPLWKTMERKGISQYRLIKLGIDNKTLDSLKKGNNITLLTLEKICTILNCTPNDVVQFQK
;
A
#
# COMPACT_ATOMS: atom_id res chain seq x y z
N MET A 1 4.63 13.43 22.21
CA MET A 1 4.40 13.51 21.91
C MET A 1 3.49 13.50 21.47
N THR A 2 3.52 13.40 21.43
CA THR A 2 2.90 13.41 21.04
C THR A 2 2.11 13.23 20.54
N PHE A 3 2.03 13.10 20.31
CA PHE A 3 1.37 12.94 19.78
C PHE A 3 0.55 13.06 19.27
N PHE A 4 0.37 13.04 19.15
CA PHE A 4 -0.34 13.15 18.62
C PHE A 4 -1.32 13.33 18.37
N SER A 5 -1.46 13.41 18.28
CA SER A 5 -2.20 13.59 17.98
C SER A 5 -3.09 13.65 17.72
N TYR A 6 -3.15 13.69 17.51
CA TYR A 6 -4.00 13.77 17.08
C TYR A 6 -4.89 14.20 16.75
N ASN A 7 -5.13 14.33 16.69
CA ASN A 7 -5.93 14.80 16.34
C ASN A 7 -6.74 15.23 16.13
N GLU A 8 -6.73 15.42 15.82
CA GLU A 8 -7.32 15.90 15.63
C GLU A 8 -8.05 16.09 15.11
N ASP A 9 -8.10 16.00 14.73
CA ASP A 9 -8.67 16.30 14.16
C ASP A 9 -9.51 16.47 13.79
N LYS A 10 -9.30 16.59 13.49
CA LYS A 10 -10.12 16.82 13.27
C LYS A 10 -10.89 16.73 12.47
N THR A 11 -10.76 16.92 12.20
CA THR A 11 -11.32 16.89 11.38
C THR A 11 -11.62 16.23 10.55
N GLY A 12 -11.64 16.17 10.67
CA GLY A 12 -12.23 15.38 9.69
C GLY A 12 -11.25 14.96 8.66
N LYS A 13 -11.53 15.12 7.45
CA LYS A 13 -10.67 14.63 6.38
C LYS A 13 -9.49 15.52 6.15
N GLU A 14 -9.56 16.74 6.59
CA GLU A 14 -8.39 17.60 6.47
C GLU A 14 -7.29 17.03 7.31
N GLY A 15 -6.11 16.99 6.74
CA GLY A 15 -5.00 16.43 7.44
C GLY A 15 -4.97 14.93 7.46
N VAL A 16 -5.92 14.28 6.82
CA VAL A 16 -5.93 12.84 6.73
C VAL A 16 -4.75 12.40 5.86
N ILE A 17 -4.01 11.43 6.36
CA ILE A 17 -2.93 10.84 5.59
C ILE A 17 -3.55 9.84 4.62
N MET A 18 -3.24 9.99 3.35
CA MET A 18 -3.77 9.12 2.32
C MET A 18 -2.71 8.09 1.95
N LEU A 19 -3.16 6.86 1.81
CA LEU A 19 -2.27 5.81 1.34
C LEU A 19 -2.05 5.97 -0.16
N ASP A 20 -0.81 5.81 -0.56
CA ASP A 20 -0.43 5.93 -1.95
C ASP A 20 0.38 4.71 -2.32
N TYR A 21 -0.13 3.91 -3.23
CA TYR A 21 0.53 2.68 -3.65
C TYR A 21 1.30 2.87 -4.96
N SER A 22 1.57 4.11 -5.36
CA SER A 22 2.38 4.37 -6.53
C SER A 22 3.72 3.65 -6.49
N PRO A 23 4.41 3.58 -5.33
CA PRO A 23 5.67 2.84 -5.29
C PRO A 23 5.51 1.38 -5.68
N LEU A 24 4.38 0.77 -5.33
CA LEU A 24 4.12 -0.63 -5.68
C LEU A 24 4.10 -0.80 -7.20
N TRP A 25 3.38 0.07 -7.90
CA TRP A 25 3.28 -0.06 -9.35
C TRP A 25 4.63 0.14 -10.02
N LYS A 26 5.42 1.08 -9.52
CA LYS A 26 6.76 1.32 -10.05
C LYS A 26 7.68 0.14 -9.77
N THR A 27 7.57 -0.45 -8.59
CA THR A 27 8.37 -1.62 -8.24
C THR A 27 8.03 -2.81 -9.12
N MET A 28 6.73 -3.02 -9.35
CA MET A 28 6.29 -4.10 -10.21
C MET A 28 6.80 -3.91 -11.63
N GLU A 29 6.73 -2.68 -12.13
CA GLU A 29 7.22 -2.38 -13.46
C GLU A 29 8.72 -2.63 -13.56
N ARG A 30 9.45 -2.16 -12.56
CA ARG A 30 10.91 -2.33 -12.53
C ARG A 30 11.29 -3.80 -12.50
N LYS A 31 10.50 -4.63 -11.83
CA LYS A 31 10.78 -6.06 -11.71
C LYS A 31 10.11 -6.90 -12.79
N GLY A 32 9.36 -6.26 -13.68
CA GLY A 32 8.70 -6.99 -14.77
C GLY A 32 7.56 -7.87 -14.32
N ILE A 33 6.88 -7.49 -13.25
CA ILE A 33 5.77 -8.28 -12.70
C ILE A 33 4.47 -7.56 -12.98
N SER A 34 3.58 -8.21 -13.73
CA SER A 34 2.27 -7.67 -14.05
C SER A 34 1.30 -7.92 -12.89
N GLN A 35 0.15 -7.24 -12.94
CA GLN A 35 -0.89 -7.47 -11.95
C GLN A 35 -1.39 -8.92 -12.01
N TYR A 36 -1.52 -9.45 -13.20
CA TYR A 36 -1.92 -10.83 -13.37
C TYR A 36 -0.91 -11.76 -12.69
N ARG A 37 0.36 -11.48 -12.90
CA ARG A 37 1.42 -12.28 -12.29
C ARG A 37 1.35 -12.20 -10.77
N LEU A 38 1.04 -11.03 -10.25
CA LEU A 38 0.94 -10.83 -8.82
C LEU A 38 -0.15 -11.73 -8.23
N ILE A 39 -1.27 -11.84 -8.92
CA ILE A 39 -2.35 -12.73 -8.51
C ILE A 39 -1.87 -14.18 -8.52
N LYS A 40 -1.16 -14.56 -9.57
CA LYS A 40 -0.61 -15.91 -9.67
C LYS A 40 0.36 -16.22 -8.53
N LEU A 41 1.04 -15.23 -8.03
CA LEU A 41 2.02 -15.42 -6.97
C LEU A 41 1.39 -15.45 -5.58
N GLY A 42 0.07 -15.22 -5.48
CA GLY A 42 -0.60 -15.41 -4.22
C GLY A 42 -1.43 -14.24 -3.70
N ILE A 43 -1.48 -13.14 -4.43
CA ILE A 43 -2.31 -12.00 -4.04
C ILE A 43 -3.68 -12.18 -4.70
N ASP A 44 -4.76 -12.13 -3.91
CA ASP A 44 -6.08 -12.36 -4.47
C ASP A 44 -6.60 -11.11 -5.17
N ASN A 45 -7.67 -11.30 -5.94
CA ASN A 45 -8.26 -10.21 -6.71
C ASN A 45 -8.78 -9.10 -5.83
N LYS A 46 -9.32 -9.45 -4.68
CA LYS A 46 -9.87 -8.47 -3.76
C LYS A 46 -8.79 -7.55 -3.22
N THR A 47 -7.66 -8.13 -2.87
CA THR A 47 -6.52 -7.35 -2.39
C THR A 47 -5.99 -6.44 -3.49
N LEU A 48 -5.87 -6.96 -4.70
CA LEU A 48 -5.40 -6.15 -5.81
C LEU A 48 -6.35 -4.99 -6.06
N ASP A 49 -7.65 -5.23 -5.99
CA ASP A 49 -8.63 -4.18 -6.16
C ASP A 49 -8.48 -3.09 -5.09
N SER A 50 -8.24 -3.49 -3.85
CA SER A 50 -7.99 -2.53 -2.76
C SER A 50 -6.77 -1.68 -3.04
N LEU A 51 -5.72 -2.30 -3.57
CA LEU A 51 -4.49 -1.57 -3.89
C LEU A 51 -4.75 -0.55 -5.01
N LYS A 52 -5.53 -0.93 -6.01
CA LYS A 52 -5.85 -0.03 -7.10
C LYS A 52 -6.67 1.17 -6.65
N LYS A 53 -7.53 0.96 -5.66
CA LYS A 53 -8.42 2.01 -5.17
C LYS A 53 -7.81 2.84 -4.05
N GLY A 54 -6.62 2.47 -3.60
CA GLY A 54 -5.99 3.18 -2.50
C GLY A 54 -6.59 2.85 -1.15
N ASN A 55 -7.24 1.70 -1.02
CA ASN A 55 -7.85 1.28 0.23
C ASN A 55 -6.81 0.65 1.15
N ASN A 56 -7.16 0.57 2.43
CA ASN A 56 -6.29 -0.03 3.42
C ASN A 56 -6.08 -1.51 3.16
N ILE A 57 -4.88 -1.98 3.49
CA ILE A 57 -4.59 -3.40 3.55
C ILE A 57 -4.01 -3.68 4.93
N THR A 58 -4.03 -4.95 5.33
CA THR A 58 -3.44 -5.32 6.60
C THR A 58 -1.93 -5.37 6.50
N LEU A 59 -1.27 -5.29 7.65
CA LEU A 59 0.18 -5.41 7.67
C LEU A 59 0.63 -6.78 7.20
N LEU A 60 -0.18 -7.81 7.49
CA LEU A 60 0.13 -9.15 7.02
C LEU A 60 0.10 -9.21 5.49
N THR A 61 -0.87 -8.55 4.88
CA THR A 61 -0.94 -8.46 3.42
C THR A 61 0.25 -7.71 2.87
N LEU A 62 0.63 -6.62 3.53
CA LEU A 62 1.81 -5.86 3.11
C LEU A 62 3.07 -6.72 3.17
N GLU A 63 3.22 -7.49 4.23
CA GLU A 63 4.35 -8.39 4.36
C GLU A 63 4.37 -9.40 3.23
N LYS A 64 3.21 -9.93 2.89
CA LYS A 64 3.10 -10.90 1.80
C LYS A 64 3.53 -10.31 0.48
N ILE A 65 3.09 -9.09 0.20
CA ILE A 65 3.47 -8.41 -1.04
C ILE A 65 4.98 -8.19 -1.07
N CYS A 66 5.55 -7.72 0.02
CA CYS A 66 6.97 -7.48 0.09
C CYS A 66 7.77 -8.77 -0.11
N THR A 67 7.27 -9.87 0.45
CA THR A 67 7.94 -11.16 0.30
C THR A 67 7.89 -11.63 -1.15
N ILE A 68 6.72 -11.51 -1.78
CA ILE A 68 6.55 -11.93 -3.16
C ILE A 68 7.44 -11.13 -4.09
N LEU A 69 7.50 -9.81 -3.88
CA LEU A 69 8.28 -8.92 -4.75
C LEU A 69 9.73 -8.78 -4.30
N ASN A 70 10.06 -9.35 -3.14
CA ASN A 70 11.40 -9.25 -2.58
C ASN A 70 11.80 -7.78 -2.46
N CYS A 71 10.99 -7.01 -1.74
CA CYS A 71 11.21 -5.58 -1.58
C CYS A 71 10.82 -5.17 -0.18
N THR A 72 10.99 -3.88 0.13
CA THR A 72 10.66 -3.34 1.44
C THR A 72 9.30 -2.65 1.37
N PRO A 73 8.67 -2.37 2.54
CA PRO A 73 7.40 -1.64 2.53
C PRO A 73 7.48 -0.29 1.83
N ASN A 74 8.64 0.37 1.86
CA ASN A 74 8.81 1.65 1.17
C ASN A 74 8.63 1.50 -0.34
N ASP A 75 8.86 0.31 -0.86
CA ASP A 75 8.71 0.03 -2.28
C ASP A 75 7.27 -0.29 -2.65
N VAL A 76 6.36 -0.30 -1.68
CA VAL A 76 4.97 -0.67 -1.89
C VAL A 76 4.05 0.50 -1.60
N VAL A 77 4.23 1.18 -0.50
CA VAL A 77 3.29 2.18 -0.03
C VAL A 77 4.01 3.38 0.54
N GLN A 78 3.40 4.55 0.36
CA GLN A 78 3.86 5.77 1.02
C GLN A 78 2.62 6.53 1.49
N PHE A 79 2.82 7.46 2.39
CA PHE A 79 1.75 8.28 2.89
C PHE A 79 1.80 9.65 2.22
N GLN A 80 0.66 10.09 1.72
CA GLN A 80 0.50 11.42 1.16
C GLN A 80 -0.28 12.28 2.12
N LYS A 81 0.13 13.50 2.26
CA LYS A 81 -0.58 14.46 3.11
C LYS A 81 -1.33 15.47 2.29
#